data_ac71feffd78ddd04f74e397da88df0ec
#
_entry.id   ac71feffd78ddd04f74e397da88df0ec
#
_cell.length_a   1.000
_cell.length_b   1.000
_cell.length_c   1.000
_cell.angle_alpha   90.00
_cell.angle_beta   90.00
_cell.angle_gamma   90.00
#
_symmetry.space_group_name_H-M   'P 1'
#
loop_
_entity.id
_entity.type
_entity.pdbx_description
1 polymer ?
#
loop_
_entity_poly.entity_id
_entity_poly.type
_entity_poly.pdbx_seq_one_letter_code
_entity_poly.pdbx_strand_id
1 'polypeptide(L)'
;MSTSQQLTWDTLTSCLQEQKELNDFSYYREYISPSGGTLFQLPVLFAEYELESAADVEEYLALLSLTNSYFGELMNYERAKSDAGLFMSEEICLSIIEECENFLKNKEDHYLITTFENRISKIESLPAEQKNYFCSENKAVLEDYVFPAYENVISTLKELSKTGTNDWGLCFLPEGREYYVELLQDCTGCQDSPEELFARIEQARLEDITECTLLLAQDPTLADNLTQDLSYKNEEEMISALQNAMADDFPSPVYSTCEVLYVDPSMKEVLAPAFYITAQLDSYEESCIYINNASSYPEIEYFTTIAHEGYPGHLYQTMMTYGYGFDPVRSLLDFPGFVEGWATYVEMMSYYYAGLSEEEAGLLQHNQAATLSLYASSDIGIHFFGWDLEDMMDFWSSYGITNASAIKEITEIILSNPGNYLSYYVGYLNFMDLRQQFQEEYGDDFSLKAFHEAILRIGPTSFDLLEKYIPLYYSPQT
;
A
#
# COMPACT_ATOMS: atom_id res chain seq x y z
N MET A 1 14.96 19.36 24.35
CA MET A 1 13.82 18.74 23.67
C MET A 1 13.35 17.56 24.52
N SER A 2 12.05 17.26 24.52
CA SER A 2 11.55 15.98 25.05
C SER A 2 11.95 14.83 24.11
N THR A 3 11.81 13.56 24.56
CA THR A 3 12.06 12.39 23.70
C THR A 3 11.21 12.44 22.43
N SER A 4 9.91 12.77 22.54
CA SER A 4 9.02 12.91 21.39
C SER A 4 9.47 14.02 20.42
N GLN A 5 9.86 15.19 20.94
CA GLN A 5 10.38 16.26 20.09
C GLN A 5 11.70 15.89 19.40
N GLN A 6 12.56 15.11 20.07
CA GLN A 6 13.80 14.62 19.46
C GLN A 6 13.49 13.59 18.37
N LEU A 7 12.55 12.68 18.62
CA LEU A 7 12.09 11.73 17.62
C LEU A 7 11.53 12.45 16.37
N THR A 8 10.63 13.43 16.55
CA THR A 8 10.10 14.23 15.43
C THR A 8 11.22 14.93 14.65
N TRP A 9 12.18 15.51 15.35
CA TRP A 9 13.32 16.17 14.72
C TRP A 9 14.20 15.19 13.92
N ASP A 10 14.54 14.05 14.51
CA ASP A 10 15.37 13.03 13.86
C ASP A 10 14.65 12.45 12.63
N THR A 11 13.37 12.11 12.77
CA THR A 11 12.53 11.60 11.65
C THR A 11 12.43 12.61 10.51
N LEU A 12 12.12 13.88 10.82
CA LEU A 12 12.05 14.93 9.79
C LEU A 12 13.40 15.15 9.11
N THR A 13 14.49 15.10 9.87
CA THR A 13 15.84 15.29 9.33
C THR A 13 16.23 14.15 8.40
N SER A 14 15.96 12.90 8.77
CA SER A 14 16.20 11.70 7.92
C SER A 14 15.43 11.83 6.61
N CYS A 15 14.12 12.02 6.69
CA CYS A 15 13.25 12.13 5.51
C CYS A 15 13.69 13.25 4.56
N LEU A 16 14.01 14.45 5.08
CA LEU A 16 14.47 15.57 4.26
C LEU A 16 15.83 15.31 3.63
N GLN A 17 16.68 14.50 4.25
CA GLN A 17 17.96 14.11 3.67
C GLN A 17 17.77 13.11 2.54
N GLU A 18 16.96 12.09 2.72
CA GLU A 18 16.59 11.11 1.69
C GLU A 18 15.93 11.80 0.48
N GLN A 19 14.96 12.68 0.72
CA GLN A 19 14.33 13.46 -0.35
C GLN A 19 15.32 14.37 -1.10
N LYS A 20 16.35 14.87 -0.41
CA LYS A 20 17.39 15.68 -1.07
C LYS A 20 18.28 14.84 -1.97
N GLU A 21 18.59 13.61 -1.61
CA GLU A 21 19.37 12.65 -2.41
C GLU A 21 18.57 12.22 -3.65
N LEU A 22 17.28 11.90 -3.47
CA LEU A 22 16.36 11.61 -4.57
C LEU A 22 16.12 12.79 -5.53
N ASN A 23 16.29 14.04 -5.09
CA ASN A 23 16.10 15.22 -5.93
C ASN A 23 17.09 15.31 -7.10
N ASP A 24 18.26 14.69 -6.99
CA ASP A 24 19.23 14.61 -8.09
C ASP A 24 18.69 13.74 -9.24
N PHE A 25 17.69 12.89 -8.95
CA PHE A 25 17.00 12.00 -9.89
C PHE A 25 15.56 12.42 -10.19
N SER A 26 15.24 13.71 -10.15
CA SER A 26 13.88 14.22 -10.20
C SER A 26 13.03 13.77 -11.40
N TYR A 27 13.63 13.36 -12.53
CA TYR A 27 12.90 12.84 -13.69
C TYR A 27 12.79 11.31 -13.75
N TYR A 28 13.32 10.58 -12.77
CA TYR A 28 13.17 9.13 -12.69
C TYR A 28 11.88 8.71 -11.99
N ARG A 29 11.32 9.57 -11.14
CA ARG A 29 10.12 9.26 -10.38
C ARG A 29 8.90 9.13 -11.29
N GLU A 30 8.10 8.07 -11.07
CA GLU A 30 6.83 7.85 -11.76
C GLU A 30 5.66 8.34 -10.89
N TYR A 31 4.93 9.35 -11.36
CA TYR A 31 3.71 9.83 -10.70
C TYR A 31 2.45 9.23 -11.32
N ILE A 32 2.57 8.71 -12.53
CA ILE A 32 1.48 8.05 -13.24
C ILE A 32 1.92 6.62 -13.58
N SER A 33 1.21 5.65 -13.06
CA SER A 33 1.43 4.22 -13.34
C SER A 33 0.11 3.52 -13.49
N PRO A 34 0.05 2.40 -14.21
CA PRO A 34 -1.17 1.60 -14.29
C PRO A 34 -1.60 1.15 -12.88
N SER A 35 -2.88 1.23 -12.60
CA SER A 35 -3.56 0.73 -11.39
C SER A 35 -3.13 1.32 -10.04
N GLY A 36 -2.07 2.11 -9.98
CA GLY A 36 -1.53 2.62 -8.71
C GLY A 36 -1.14 4.09 -8.70
N GLY A 37 -1.09 4.76 -9.85
CA GLY A 37 -0.66 6.14 -9.97
C GLY A 37 -1.74 7.17 -9.62
N THR A 38 -1.34 8.44 -9.59
CA THR A 38 -2.20 9.58 -9.25
C THR A 38 -3.50 9.62 -10.06
N LEU A 39 -3.45 9.23 -11.35
CA LEU A 39 -4.62 9.24 -12.24
C LEU A 39 -5.71 8.26 -11.80
N PHE A 40 -5.32 7.18 -11.11
CA PHE A 40 -6.24 6.19 -10.58
C PHE A 40 -6.67 6.50 -9.14
N GLN A 41 -5.72 6.87 -8.27
CA GLN A 41 -5.97 7.08 -6.85
C GLN A 41 -6.83 8.33 -6.57
N LEU A 42 -6.57 9.43 -7.27
CA LEU A 42 -7.27 10.69 -7.02
C LEU A 42 -8.81 10.59 -7.20
N PRO A 43 -9.35 9.94 -8.25
CA PRO A 43 -10.79 9.73 -8.35
C PRO A 43 -11.39 8.86 -7.24
N VAL A 44 -10.64 7.89 -6.72
CA VAL A 44 -11.09 7.08 -5.58
C VAL A 44 -11.22 7.94 -4.33
N LEU A 45 -10.23 8.80 -4.06
CA LEU A 45 -10.28 9.76 -2.95
C LEU A 45 -11.47 10.71 -3.10
N PHE A 46 -11.77 11.19 -4.29
CA PHE A 46 -12.98 11.99 -4.53
C PHE A 46 -14.26 11.19 -4.36
N ALA A 47 -14.28 9.95 -4.84
CA ALA A 47 -15.43 9.09 -4.66
C ALA A 47 -15.71 8.79 -3.18
N GLU A 48 -14.71 8.76 -2.31
CA GLU A 48 -14.80 8.50 -0.89
C GLU A 48 -14.63 9.75 0.01
N TYR A 49 -14.66 10.96 -0.57
CA TYR A 49 -14.54 12.21 0.18
C TYR A 49 -15.69 12.40 1.17
N GLU A 50 -15.42 12.66 2.43
CA GLU A 50 -16.43 12.84 3.47
C GLU A 50 -17.24 14.13 3.26
N LEU A 51 -18.57 14.02 3.30
CA LEU A 51 -19.51 15.11 3.10
C LEU A 51 -20.53 15.15 4.24
N GLU A 52 -20.30 16.00 5.24
CA GLU A 52 -21.17 16.15 6.41
C GLU A 52 -21.95 17.47 6.42
N SER A 53 -21.43 18.49 5.75
CA SER A 53 -21.96 19.83 5.72
C SER A 53 -21.94 20.48 4.33
N ALA A 54 -22.58 21.66 4.20
CA ALA A 54 -22.46 22.46 2.98
C ALA A 54 -21.03 22.94 2.72
N ALA A 55 -20.24 23.17 3.76
CA ALA A 55 -18.85 23.62 3.63
C ALA A 55 -18.00 22.54 2.99
N ASP A 56 -18.14 21.27 3.42
CA ASP A 56 -17.39 20.15 2.85
C ASP A 56 -17.73 19.92 1.38
N VAL A 57 -18.99 20.10 1.02
CA VAL A 57 -19.42 20.06 -0.40
C VAL A 57 -18.78 21.16 -1.22
N GLU A 58 -18.71 22.40 -0.70
CA GLU A 58 -18.07 23.52 -1.37
C GLU A 58 -16.56 23.29 -1.53
N GLU A 59 -15.90 22.73 -0.51
CA GLU A 59 -14.47 22.36 -0.55
C GLU A 59 -14.20 21.22 -1.54
N TYR A 60 -15.02 20.16 -1.53
CA TYR A 60 -14.96 19.09 -2.50
C TYR A 60 -15.05 19.60 -3.94
N LEU A 61 -16.05 20.43 -4.25
CA LEU A 61 -16.21 21.01 -5.59
C LEU A 61 -15.03 21.91 -5.98
N ALA A 62 -14.47 22.65 -5.02
CA ALA A 62 -13.29 23.46 -5.25
C ALA A 62 -12.07 22.58 -5.57
N LEU A 63 -11.81 21.51 -4.79
CA LEU A 63 -10.74 20.56 -5.05
C LEU A 63 -10.92 19.87 -6.42
N LEU A 64 -12.12 19.40 -6.72
CA LEU A 64 -12.44 18.75 -7.99
C LEU A 64 -12.13 19.66 -9.19
N SER A 65 -12.39 20.97 -9.06
CA SER A 65 -12.10 21.96 -10.10
C SER A 65 -10.61 22.19 -10.37
N LEU A 66 -9.74 21.81 -9.44
CA LEU A 66 -8.27 21.89 -9.59
C LEU A 66 -7.68 20.75 -10.42
N THR A 67 -8.42 19.67 -10.68
CA THR A 67 -7.94 18.49 -11.39
C THR A 67 -7.32 18.85 -12.74
N ASN A 68 -7.92 19.76 -13.49
CA ASN A 68 -7.40 20.14 -14.81
C ASN A 68 -6.02 20.81 -14.73
N SER A 69 -5.79 21.69 -13.76
CA SER A 69 -4.48 22.34 -13.57
C SER A 69 -3.45 21.36 -13.04
N TYR A 70 -3.83 20.51 -12.11
CA TYR A 70 -2.94 19.50 -11.53
C TYR A 70 -2.47 18.47 -12.58
N PHE A 71 -3.39 17.92 -13.36
CA PHE A 71 -3.02 17.00 -14.45
C PHE A 71 -2.24 17.72 -15.58
N GLY A 72 -2.49 19.01 -15.79
CA GLY A 72 -1.67 19.82 -16.67
C GLY A 72 -0.21 19.91 -16.22
N GLU A 73 0.06 20.03 -14.93
CA GLU A 73 1.41 20.00 -14.35
C GLU A 73 2.04 18.64 -14.47
N LEU A 74 1.31 17.54 -14.20
CA LEU A 74 1.78 16.18 -14.44
C LEU A 74 2.19 15.97 -15.91
N MET A 75 1.38 16.43 -16.85
CA MET A 75 1.72 16.30 -18.28
C MET A 75 2.92 17.16 -18.69
N ASN A 76 3.17 18.29 -18.05
CA ASN A 76 4.39 19.06 -18.24
C ASN A 76 5.61 18.31 -17.71
N TYR A 77 5.48 17.62 -16.58
CA TYR A 77 6.53 16.77 -16.03
C TYR A 77 6.83 15.58 -16.98
N GLU A 78 5.82 14.90 -17.51
CA GLU A 78 6.00 13.81 -18.47
C GLU A 78 6.67 14.26 -19.77
N ARG A 79 6.37 15.47 -20.26
CA ARG A 79 7.09 16.08 -21.40
C ARG A 79 8.56 16.33 -21.06
N ALA A 80 8.86 16.81 -19.85
CA ALA A 80 10.24 17.02 -19.41
C ALA A 80 11.02 15.70 -19.28
N LYS A 81 10.37 14.62 -18.78
CA LYS A 81 10.94 13.27 -18.78
C LYS A 81 11.25 12.78 -20.19
N SER A 82 10.33 13.00 -21.13
CA SER A 82 10.53 12.65 -22.53
C SER A 82 11.70 13.41 -23.16
N ASP A 83 11.80 14.72 -22.91
CA ASP A 83 12.93 15.54 -23.37
C ASP A 83 14.27 15.10 -22.77
N ALA A 84 14.25 14.57 -21.54
CA ALA A 84 15.41 14.00 -20.86
C ALA A 84 15.74 12.56 -21.32
N GLY A 85 14.88 11.91 -22.12
CA GLY A 85 15.04 10.51 -22.54
C GLY A 85 14.71 9.49 -21.45
N LEU A 86 13.89 9.88 -20.47
CA LEU A 86 13.50 9.09 -19.28
C LEU A 86 12.00 8.76 -19.27
N PHE A 87 11.31 8.96 -20.41
CA PHE A 87 9.89 8.62 -20.50
C PHE A 87 9.67 7.11 -20.47
N MET A 88 8.56 6.69 -19.90
CA MET A 88 8.16 5.28 -19.75
C MET A 88 8.09 4.53 -21.10
N SER A 89 8.04 3.21 -21.06
CA SER A 89 7.85 2.35 -22.23
C SER A 89 6.53 2.63 -22.97
N GLU A 90 6.46 2.29 -24.26
CA GLU A 90 5.22 2.40 -25.04
C GLU A 90 4.12 1.52 -24.43
N GLU A 91 4.45 0.32 -23.91
CA GLU A 91 3.50 -0.62 -23.33
C GLU A 91 2.84 -0.05 -22.07
N ILE A 92 3.63 0.46 -21.13
CA ILE A 92 3.11 1.11 -19.89
C ILE A 92 2.28 2.34 -20.25
N CYS A 93 2.77 3.17 -21.19
CA CYS A 93 2.05 4.36 -21.63
C CYS A 93 0.68 4.02 -22.22
N LEU A 94 0.59 2.97 -23.05
CA LEU A 94 -0.68 2.52 -23.64
C LEU A 94 -1.64 1.95 -22.60
N SER A 95 -1.15 1.26 -21.58
CA SER A 95 -1.97 0.79 -20.46
C SER A 95 -2.62 1.95 -19.70
N ILE A 96 -1.85 2.99 -19.37
CA ILE A 96 -2.36 4.21 -18.72
C ILE A 96 -3.41 4.92 -19.62
N ILE A 97 -3.17 4.98 -20.94
CA ILE A 97 -4.14 5.55 -21.87
C ILE A 97 -5.45 4.75 -21.84
N GLU A 98 -5.38 3.42 -21.85
CA GLU A 98 -6.57 2.57 -21.78
C GLU A 98 -7.35 2.77 -20.49
N GLU A 99 -6.70 2.88 -19.35
CA GLU A 99 -7.32 3.20 -18.06
C GLU A 99 -8.02 4.56 -18.09
N CYS A 100 -7.37 5.59 -18.61
CA CYS A 100 -7.96 6.91 -18.78
C CYS A 100 -9.17 6.89 -19.75
N GLU A 101 -9.09 6.13 -20.84
CA GLU A 101 -10.22 5.95 -21.77
C GLU A 101 -11.38 5.19 -21.09
N ASN A 102 -11.07 4.21 -20.21
CA ASN A 102 -12.08 3.51 -19.41
C ASN A 102 -12.75 4.45 -18.40
N PHE A 103 -11.97 5.29 -17.72
CA PHE A 103 -12.50 6.32 -16.81
C PHE A 103 -13.52 7.25 -17.51
N LEU A 104 -13.26 7.63 -18.75
CA LEU A 104 -14.13 8.52 -19.52
C LEU A 104 -15.39 7.83 -20.10
N LYS A 105 -15.54 6.51 -19.93
CA LYS A 105 -16.77 5.82 -20.34
C LYS A 105 -17.93 6.20 -19.43
N ASN A 106 -19.13 6.28 -20.03
CA ASN A 106 -20.39 6.55 -19.30
C ASN A 106 -20.39 7.84 -18.48
N LYS A 107 -19.92 8.94 -19.06
CA LYS A 107 -19.87 10.28 -18.41
C LYS A 107 -21.19 10.72 -17.78
N GLU A 108 -22.33 10.30 -18.34
CA GLU A 108 -23.68 10.66 -17.82
C GLU A 108 -24.01 9.96 -16.49
N ASP A 109 -23.56 8.72 -16.31
CA ASP A 109 -23.77 7.88 -15.13
C ASP A 109 -22.41 7.53 -14.46
N HIS A 110 -21.48 8.47 -14.47
CA HIS A 110 -20.15 8.26 -13.90
C HIS A 110 -20.21 8.05 -12.39
N TYR A 111 -19.35 7.16 -11.85
CA TYR A 111 -19.36 6.85 -10.42
C TYR A 111 -19.13 8.08 -9.52
N LEU A 112 -18.36 9.08 -9.94
CA LEU A 112 -18.22 10.35 -9.21
C LEU A 112 -19.53 11.18 -9.17
N ILE A 113 -20.50 10.89 -10.05
CA ILE A 113 -21.84 11.47 -9.96
C ILE A 113 -22.67 10.65 -8.97
N THR A 114 -22.72 9.35 -9.14
CA THR A 114 -23.59 8.48 -8.34
C THR A 114 -23.17 8.39 -6.87
N THR A 115 -21.87 8.30 -6.58
CA THR A 115 -21.35 8.33 -5.21
C THR A 115 -21.63 9.68 -4.54
N PHE A 116 -21.41 10.79 -5.24
CA PHE A 116 -21.74 12.13 -4.73
C PHE A 116 -23.23 12.29 -4.43
N GLU A 117 -24.12 11.89 -5.36
CA GLU A 117 -25.57 11.95 -5.16
C GLU A 117 -26.00 11.12 -3.94
N ASN A 118 -25.42 9.94 -3.76
CA ASN A 118 -25.68 9.05 -2.62
C ASN A 118 -25.26 9.71 -1.30
N ARG A 119 -24.07 10.32 -1.23
CA ARG A 119 -23.55 10.94 -0.01
C ARG A 119 -24.28 12.21 0.36
N ILE A 120 -24.48 13.14 -0.59
CA ILE A 120 -25.22 14.37 -0.32
C ILE A 120 -26.64 14.09 0.13
N SER A 121 -27.24 12.98 -0.32
CA SER A 121 -28.59 12.58 0.12
C SER A 121 -28.65 12.32 1.64
N LYS A 122 -27.57 11.86 2.25
CA LYS A 122 -27.47 11.52 3.68
C LYS A 122 -27.29 12.74 4.58
N ILE A 123 -26.88 13.90 4.06
CA ILE A 123 -26.68 15.11 4.86
C ILE A 123 -28.05 15.69 5.28
N GLU A 124 -28.47 15.41 6.51
CA GLU A 124 -29.78 15.81 7.02
C GLU A 124 -29.94 17.34 7.12
N SER A 125 -28.84 18.06 7.35
CA SER A 125 -28.84 19.51 7.53
C SER A 125 -29.12 20.30 6.24
N LEU A 126 -29.01 19.66 5.05
CA LEU A 126 -29.18 20.32 3.76
C LEU A 126 -30.64 20.23 3.24
N PRO A 127 -31.27 21.36 2.89
CA PRO A 127 -32.55 21.37 2.19
C PRO A 127 -32.48 20.71 0.81
N ALA A 128 -33.57 20.09 0.37
CA ALA A 128 -33.63 19.39 -0.92
C ALA A 128 -33.25 20.29 -2.13
N GLU A 129 -33.58 21.57 -2.10
CA GLU A 129 -33.22 22.54 -3.15
C GLU A 129 -31.70 22.72 -3.22
N GLN A 130 -31.01 22.77 -2.06
CA GLN A 130 -29.55 22.91 -1.99
C GLN A 130 -28.86 21.62 -2.40
N LYS A 131 -29.37 20.45 -2.03
CA LYS A 131 -28.86 19.15 -2.52
C LYS A 131 -28.94 19.08 -4.04
N ASN A 132 -30.07 19.43 -4.64
CA ASN A 132 -30.22 19.45 -6.10
C ASN A 132 -29.29 20.46 -6.79
N TYR A 133 -29.05 21.60 -6.19
CA TYR A 133 -28.08 22.58 -6.67
C TYR A 133 -26.67 21.98 -6.69
N PHE A 134 -26.20 21.39 -5.58
CA PHE A 134 -24.88 20.79 -5.50
C PHE A 134 -24.72 19.59 -6.44
N CYS A 135 -25.73 18.75 -6.64
CA CYS A 135 -25.69 17.70 -7.64
C CYS A 135 -25.50 18.26 -9.07
N SER A 136 -26.14 19.39 -9.38
CA SER A 136 -25.96 20.05 -10.67
C SER A 136 -24.54 20.65 -10.81
N GLU A 137 -24.03 21.28 -9.75
CA GLU A 137 -22.68 21.84 -9.73
C GLU A 137 -21.62 20.73 -9.87
N ASN A 138 -21.78 19.57 -9.17
CA ASN A 138 -20.87 18.45 -9.31
C ASN A 138 -20.79 17.98 -10.77
N LYS A 139 -21.93 17.79 -11.44
CA LYS A 139 -21.95 17.43 -12.86
C LYS A 139 -21.25 18.46 -13.74
N ALA A 140 -21.50 19.75 -13.51
CA ALA A 140 -20.85 20.82 -14.26
C ALA A 140 -19.32 20.83 -14.03
N VAL A 141 -18.84 20.65 -12.79
CA VAL A 141 -17.42 20.62 -12.47
C VAL A 141 -16.74 19.40 -13.11
N LEU A 142 -17.39 18.23 -13.11
CA LEU A 142 -16.86 17.05 -13.80
C LEU A 142 -16.74 17.29 -15.31
N GLU A 143 -17.75 17.89 -15.95
CA GLU A 143 -17.76 18.20 -17.38
C GLU A 143 -16.73 19.27 -17.75
N ASP A 144 -16.55 20.30 -16.92
CA ASP A 144 -15.72 21.45 -17.24
C ASP A 144 -14.25 21.25 -16.86
N TYR A 145 -13.94 20.42 -15.88
CA TYR A 145 -12.58 20.30 -15.32
C TYR A 145 -12.03 18.86 -15.31
N VAL A 146 -12.81 17.88 -14.85
CA VAL A 146 -12.28 16.52 -14.64
C VAL A 146 -12.18 15.76 -15.96
N PHE A 147 -13.26 15.64 -16.71
CA PHE A 147 -13.22 14.90 -17.98
C PHE A 147 -12.26 15.53 -19.00
N PRO A 148 -12.20 16.87 -19.15
CA PRO A 148 -11.19 17.49 -20.01
C PRO A 148 -9.74 17.27 -19.54
N ALA A 149 -9.50 17.14 -18.23
CA ALA A 149 -8.18 16.79 -17.70
C ALA A 149 -7.71 15.42 -18.20
N TYR A 150 -8.57 14.39 -18.12
CA TYR A 150 -8.26 13.06 -18.66
C TYR A 150 -8.13 13.06 -20.19
N GLU A 151 -8.93 13.83 -20.92
CA GLU A 151 -8.78 13.99 -22.36
C GLU A 151 -7.41 14.60 -22.72
N ASN A 152 -6.93 15.57 -21.93
CA ASN A 152 -5.61 16.15 -22.09
C ASN A 152 -4.50 15.16 -21.78
N VAL A 153 -4.64 14.34 -20.72
CA VAL A 153 -3.72 13.24 -20.38
C VAL A 153 -3.61 12.29 -21.57
N ILE A 154 -4.73 11.76 -22.06
CA ILE A 154 -4.77 10.83 -23.19
C ILE A 154 -4.09 11.44 -24.43
N SER A 155 -4.40 12.71 -24.75
CA SER A 155 -3.80 13.40 -25.89
C SER A 155 -2.29 13.53 -25.75
N THR A 156 -1.81 13.94 -24.56
CA THR A 156 -0.40 14.13 -24.28
C THR A 156 0.36 12.78 -24.31
N LEU A 157 -0.16 11.76 -23.66
CA LEU A 157 0.46 10.45 -23.66
C LEU A 157 0.50 9.82 -25.04
N LYS A 158 -0.52 10.01 -25.89
CA LYS A 158 -0.49 9.60 -27.31
C LYS A 158 0.61 10.30 -28.12
N GLU A 159 0.92 11.56 -27.82
CA GLU A 159 2.06 12.27 -28.44
C GLU A 159 3.40 11.69 -27.97
N LEU A 160 3.51 11.34 -26.69
CA LEU A 160 4.75 10.89 -26.04
C LEU A 160 5.01 9.38 -26.15
N SER A 161 4.01 8.57 -26.47
CA SER A 161 4.06 7.09 -26.36
C SER A 161 5.24 6.42 -27.06
N LYS A 162 5.85 7.08 -28.04
CA LYS A 162 7.01 6.57 -28.81
C LYS A 162 8.31 7.25 -28.46
N THR A 163 8.36 8.03 -27.40
CA THR A 163 9.57 8.75 -26.98
C THR A 163 10.36 8.00 -25.92
N GLY A 164 9.79 6.95 -25.33
CA GLY A 164 10.50 6.07 -24.40
C GLY A 164 11.77 5.49 -25.05
N THR A 165 12.84 5.46 -24.28
CA THR A 165 14.15 4.96 -24.74
C THR A 165 14.51 3.64 -24.10
N ASN A 166 13.72 3.18 -23.13
CA ASN A 166 13.91 1.96 -22.37
C ASN A 166 12.56 1.25 -22.17
N ASP A 167 12.49 0.01 -22.60
CA ASP A 167 11.29 -0.84 -22.43
C ASP A 167 11.44 -1.82 -21.26
N TRP A 168 12.48 -1.66 -20.42
CA TRP A 168 12.82 -2.61 -19.39
C TRP A 168 13.23 -1.93 -18.06
N GLY A 169 13.97 -2.65 -17.20
CA GLY A 169 14.33 -2.18 -15.87
C GLY A 169 15.14 -0.88 -15.84
N LEU A 170 15.13 -0.20 -14.70
CA LEU A 170 15.81 1.08 -14.49
C LEU A 170 17.30 1.03 -14.80
N CYS A 171 17.97 -0.11 -14.57
CA CYS A 171 19.40 -0.31 -14.82
C CYS A 171 19.84 -0.05 -16.29
N PHE A 172 18.91 0.00 -17.22
CA PHE A 172 19.18 0.33 -18.63
C PHE A 172 19.06 1.83 -18.95
N LEU A 173 18.60 2.64 -17.98
CA LEU A 173 18.62 4.10 -18.07
C LEU A 173 19.98 4.66 -17.63
N PRO A 174 20.39 5.85 -18.12
CA PRO A 174 21.53 6.56 -17.55
C PRO A 174 21.34 6.75 -16.04
N GLU A 175 22.36 6.48 -15.21
CA GLU A 175 22.28 6.59 -13.74
C GLU A 175 21.09 5.83 -13.09
N GLY A 176 20.49 4.89 -13.81
CA GLY A 176 19.28 4.18 -13.35
C GLY A 176 19.55 3.24 -12.19
N ARG A 177 20.76 2.65 -12.07
CA ARG A 177 21.16 1.86 -10.90
C ARG A 177 21.37 2.73 -9.68
N GLU A 178 21.99 3.88 -9.87
CA GLU A 178 22.20 4.89 -8.82
C GLU A 178 20.86 5.37 -8.28
N TYR A 179 19.92 5.70 -9.16
CA TYR A 179 18.55 6.05 -8.75
C TYR A 179 17.86 4.90 -7.99
N TYR A 180 18.01 3.66 -8.48
CA TYR A 180 17.36 2.52 -7.85
C TYR A 180 17.89 2.25 -6.43
N VAL A 181 19.17 2.50 -6.15
CA VAL A 181 19.72 2.42 -4.79
C VAL A 181 19.04 3.40 -3.85
N GLU A 182 18.91 4.67 -4.26
CA GLU A 182 18.23 5.69 -3.46
C GLU A 182 16.73 5.39 -3.27
N LEU A 183 16.08 4.88 -4.34
CA LEU A 183 14.68 4.44 -4.27
C LEU A 183 14.50 3.30 -3.26
N LEU A 184 15.41 2.31 -3.23
CA LEU A 184 15.33 1.22 -2.28
C LEU A 184 15.44 1.69 -0.83
N GLN A 185 16.31 2.65 -0.55
CA GLN A 185 16.45 3.22 0.79
C GLN A 185 15.16 3.96 1.22
N ASP A 186 14.58 4.74 0.33
CA ASP A 186 13.30 5.45 0.56
C ASP A 186 12.15 4.46 0.80
N CYS A 187 11.99 3.45 -0.07
CA CYS A 187 10.86 2.54 0.02
C CYS A 187 11.00 1.44 1.10
N THR A 188 12.21 1.04 1.48
CA THR A 188 12.42 0.01 2.51
C THR A 188 12.71 0.57 3.90
N GLY A 189 13.13 1.83 3.98
CA GLY A 189 13.54 2.48 5.23
C GLY A 189 14.82 1.91 5.85
N CYS A 190 15.68 1.23 5.06
CA CYS A 190 16.98 0.70 5.49
C CYS A 190 18.10 1.07 4.50
N GLN A 191 19.36 0.94 4.94
CA GLN A 191 20.54 1.40 4.19
C GLN A 191 21.28 0.25 3.47
N ASP A 192 20.69 -0.95 3.42
CA ASP A 192 21.29 -2.10 2.76
C ASP A 192 21.41 -1.88 1.23
N SER A 193 22.49 -2.37 0.64
CA SER A 193 22.64 -2.37 -0.82
C SER A 193 21.66 -3.35 -1.49
N PRO A 194 21.33 -3.16 -2.79
CA PRO A 194 20.48 -4.11 -3.51
C PRO A 194 20.99 -5.55 -3.46
N GLU A 195 22.32 -5.77 -3.49
CA GLU A 195 22.93 -7.09 -3.38
C GLU A 195 22.75 -7.70 -1.98
N GLU A 196 22.87 -6.92 -0.92
CA GLU A 196 22.63 -7.34 0.45
C GLU A 196 21.17 -7.68 0.67
N LEU A 197 20.24 -6.82 0.20
CA LEU A 197 18.81 -7.09 0.25
C LEU A 197 18.43 -8.34 -0.53
N PHE A 198 18.95 -8.52 -1.74
CA PHE A 198 18.69 -9.72 -2.54
C PHE A 198 19.13 -11.00 -1.80
N ALA A 199 20.34 -11.01 -1.24
CA ALA A 199 20.84 -12.15 -0.50
C ALA A 199 20.03 -12.43 0.77
N ARG A 200 19.58 -11.39 1.49
CA ARG A 200 18.73 -11.50 2.68
C ARG A 200 17.35 -12.08 2.32
N ILE A 201 16.75 -11.60 1.23
CA ILE A 201 15.47 -12.09 0.72
C ILE A 201 15.58 -13.57 0.31
N GLU A 202 16.66 -13.96 -0.39
CA GLU A 202 16.89 -15.37 -0.76
C GLU A 202 17.04 -16.28 0.46
N GLN A 203 17.75 -15.81 1.49
CA GLN A 203 17.93 -16.57 2.73
C GLN A 203 16.59 -16.76 3.45
N ALA A 204 15.79 -15.72 3.62
CA ALA A 204 14.49 -15.79 4.26
C ALA A 204 13.53 -16.73 3.48
N ARG A 205 13.51 -16.63 2.16
CA ARG A 205 12.74 -17.55 1.30
C ARG A 205 13.13 -19.00 1.49
N LEU A 206 14.44 -19.29 1.60
CA LEU A 206 14.92 -20.66 1.84
C LEU A 206 14.45 -21.18 3.20
N GLU A 207 14.40 -20.34 4.22
CA GLU A 207 13.88 -20.69 5.54
C GLU A 207 12.38 -20.99 5.46
N ASP A 208 11.59 -20.14 4.82
CA ASP A 208 10.15 -20.35 4.63
C ASP A 208 9.84 -21.64 3.85
N ILE A 209 10.53 -21.90 2.75
CA ILE A 209 10.39 -23.15 1.97
C ILE A 209 10.77 -24.37 2.79
N THR A 210 11.80 -24.23 3.65
CA THR A 210 12.24 -25.31 4.52
C THR A 210 11.14 -25.64 5.54
N GLU A 211 10.55 -24.64 6.19
CA GLU A 211 9.45 -24.83 7.14
C GLU A 211 8.21 -25.44 6.46
N CYS A 212 7.80 -24.97 5.29
CA CYS A 212 6.74 -25.59 4.49
C CYS A 212 7.03 -27.07 4.22
N THR A 213 8.27 -27.40 3.84
CA THR A 213 8.70 -28.77 3.54
C THR A 213 8.66 -29.65 4.78
N LEU A 214 9.05 -29.14 5.94
CA LEU A 214 9.04 -29.87 7.21
C LEU A 214 7.60 -30.14 7.67
N LEU A 215 6.70 -29.16 7.58
CA LEU A 215 5.28 -29.30 7.91
C LEU A 215 4.61 -30.35 7.03
N LEU A 216 4.77 -30.27 5.71
CA LEU A 216 4.22 -31.22 4.76
C LEU A 216 4.83 -32.63 4.88
N ALA A 217 6.09 -32.76 5.32
CA ALA A 217 6.70 -34.06 5.59
C ALA A 217 6.15 -34.70 6.86
N GLN A 218 5.72 -33.92 7.85
CA GLN A 218 5.08 -34.40 9.07
C GLN A 218 3.61 -34.78 8.82
N ASP A 219 2.86 -33.94 8.10
CA ASP A 219 1.48 -34.18 7.72
C ASP A 219 1.20 -33.75 6.26
N PRO A 220 1.26 -34.69 5.29
CA PRO A 220 0.96 -34.38 3.89
C PRO A 220 -0.48 -33.91 3.64
N THR A 221 -1.42 -34.10 4.58
CA THR A 221 -2.83 -33.71 4.40
C THR A 221 -3.03 -32.20 4.57
N LEU A 222 -2.04 -31.48 5.12
CA LEU A 222 -2.07 -30.02 5.21
C LEU A 222 -2.20 -29.36 3.84
N ALA A 223 -1.66 -29.97 2.79
CA ALA A 223 -1.79 -29.47 1.42
C ALA A 223 -3.23 -29.43 0.91
N ASP A 224 -4.11 -30.31 1.41
CA ASP A 224 -5.52 -30.36 1.02
C ASP A 224 -6.35 -29.25 1.70
N ASN A 225 -5.80 -28.60 2.73
CA ASN A 225 -6.47 -27.63 3.57
C ASN A 225 -6.11 -26.16 3.24
N LEU A 226 -5.25 -25.93 2.26
CA LEU A 226 -4.79 -24.57 1.87
C LEU A 226 -5.91 -23.63 1.39
N THR A 227 -7.09 -24.16 1.07
CA THR A 227 -8.25 -23.41 0.58
C THR A 227 -9.48 -23.60 1.47
N GLN A 228 -9.27 -23.79 2.79
CA GLN A 228 -10.39 -23.98 3.72
C GLN A 228 -11.30 -22.75 3.80
N ASP A 229 -12.61 -23.02 3.82
CA ASP A 229 -13.61 -22.03 4.18
C ASP A 229 -13.51 -21.77 5.69
N LEU A 230 -13.27 -20.52 6.06
CA LEU A 230 -13.38 -20.05 7.43
C LEU A 230 -14.86 -19.95 7.81
N SER A 231 -15.20 -20.20 9.08
CA SER A 231 -16.62 -20.26 9.50
C SER A 231 -17.19 -18.88 9.85
N TYR A 232 -16.80 -17.82 9.16
CA TYR A 232 -17.34 -16.46 9.35
C TYR A 232 -18.51 -16.21 8.40
N LYS A 233 -19.51 -15.44 8.86
CA LYS A 233 -20.71 -15.14 8.06
C LYS A 233 -20.59 -13.86 7.25
N ASN A 234 -19.75 -12.95 7.70
CA ASN A 234 -19.53 -11.63 7.12
C ASN A 234 -18.23 -11.02 7.64
N GLU A 235 -17.87 -9.90 7.08
CA GLU A 235 -16.66 -9.15 7.37
C GLU A 235 -16.63 -8.60 8.80
N GLU A 236 -17.77 -8.22 9.35
CA GLU A 236 -17.86 -7.75 10.74
C GLU A 236 -17.54 -8.87 11.74
N GLU A 237 -17.90 -10.12 11.43
CA GLU A 237 -17.49 -11.29 12.24
C GLU A 237 -15.98 -11.53 12.11
N MET A 238 -15.36 -11.34 10.93
CA MET A 238 -13.92 -11.46 10.72
C MET A 238 -13.17 -10.38 11.51
N ILE A 239 -13.58 -9.12 11.40
CA ILE A 239 -12.98 -8.00 12.16
C ILE A 239 -13.10 -8.25 13.67
N SER A 240 -14.27 -8.69 14.15
CA SER A 240 -14.47 -9.01 15.56
C SER A 240 -13.57 -10.17 16.03
N ALA A 241 -13.35 -11.17 15.18
CA ALA A 241 -12.44 -12.27 15.47
C ALA A 241 -10.98 -11.78 15.56
N LEU A 242 -10.53 -10.95 14.63
CA LEU A 242 -9.21 -10.32 14.64
C LEU A 242 -8.99 -9.49 15.91
N GLN A 243 -9.94 -8.60 16.26
CA GLN A 243 -9.86 -7.77 17.46
C GLN A 243 -9.78 -8.60 18.75
N ASN A 244 -10.48 -9.74 18.82
CA ASN A 244 -10.42 -10.63 19.97
C ASN A 244 -9.09 -11.41 20.02
N ALA A 245 -8.63 -11.94 18.90
CA ALA A 245 -7.44 -12.77 18.83
C ALA A 245 -6.15 -11.93 19.08
N MET A 246 -6.09 -10.71 18.59
CA MET A 246 -4.93 -9.83 18.76
C MET A 246 -4.77 -9.28 20.20
N ALA A 247 -5.75 -9.45 21.07
CA ALA A 247 -5.82 -8.74 22.36
C ALA A 247 -4.66 -9.05 23.33
N ASP A 248 -4.05 -10.23 23.21
CA ASP A 248 -2.90 -10.61 24.05
C ASP A 248 -1.57 -10.09 23.47
N ASP A 249 -1.49 -9.89 22.15
CA ASP A 249 -0.28 -9.53 21.42
C ASP A 249 -0.17 -8.01 21.17
N PHE A 250 -1.27 -7.28 21.19
CA PHE A 250 -1.34 -5.86 20.85
C PHE A 250 -1.99 -5.02 21.97
N PRO A 251 -1.60 -3.74 22.11
CA PRO A 251 -2.29 -2.83 23.03
C PRO A 251 -3.75 -2.63 22.63
N SER A 252 -4.60 -2.33 23.62
CA SER A 252 -6.00 -2.06 23.34
C SER A 252 -6.17 -0.84 22.45
N PRO A 253 -7.09 -0.86 21.47
CA PRO A 253 -7.37 0.29 20.62
C PRO A 253 -7.67 1.55 21.44
N VAL A 254 -7.09 2.68 21.02
CA VAL A 254 -7.32 3.99 21.67
C VAL A 254 -8.76 4.46 21.42
N TYR A 255 -9.29 4.16 20.25
CA TYR A 255 -10.67 4.38 19.85
C TYR A 255 -11.33 3.05 19.49
N SER A 256 -12.61 2.90 19.71
CA SER A 256 -13.31 1.62 19.56
C SER A 256 -14.21 1.54 18.32
N THR A 257 -14.32 2.61 17.55
CA THR A 257 -15.20 2.67 16.38
C THR A 257 -14.41 2.39 15.12
N CYS A 258 -14.74 1.27 14.45
CA CYS A 258 -14.40 0.98 13.07
C CYS A 258 -15.70 0.76 12.33
N GLU A 259 -15.96 1.56 11.32
CA GLU A 259 -17.10 1.37 10.44
C GLU A 259 -16.68 0.53 9.24
N VAL A 260 -17.53 -0.44 8.87
CA VAL A 260 -17.36 -1.23 7.64
C VAL A 260 -18.20 -0.58 6.56
N LEU A 261 -17.54 -0.07 5.54
CA LEU A 261 -18.17 0.52 4.37
C LEU A 261 -18.03 -0.40 3.17
N TYR A 262 -19.10 -0.51 2.38
CA TYR A 262 -19.06 -1.31 1.16
C TYR A 262 -18.86 -0.41 -0.04
N VAL A 263 -17.94 -0.83 -0.92
CA VAL A 263 -17.63 -0.14 -2.17
C VAL A 263 -18.89 -0.02 -3.03
N ASP A 264 -19.10 1.15 -3.63
CA ASP A 264 -20.20 1.37 -4.57
C ASP A 264 -20.16 0.34 -5.72
N PRO A 265 -21.30 -0.26 -6.12
CA PRO A 265 -21.32 -1.26 -7.18
C PRO A 265 -20.63 -0.86 -8.48
N SER A 266 -20.58 0.42 -8.79
CA SER A 266 -19.93 0.95 -10.00
C SER A 266 -18.40 0.94 -9.94
N MET A 267 -17.80 0.76 -8.74
CA MET A 267 -16.36 0.74 -8.51
C MET A 267 -15.79 -0.65 -8.25
N LYS A 268 -16.64 -1.67 -8.17
CA LYS A 268 -16.24 -3.03 -7.74
C LYS A 268 -15.23 -3.71 -8.66
N GLU A 269 -15.23 -3.39 -9.94
CA GLU A 269 -14.33 -4.00 -10.93
C GLU A 269 -12.90 -3.40 -10.90
N VAL A 270 -12.75 -2.25 -10.24
CA VAL A 270 -11.50 -1.48 -10.28
C VAL A 270 -10.80 -1.38 -8.92
N LEU A 271 -11.43 -1.82 -7.82
CA LEU A 271 -10.88 -1.71 -6.48
C LEU A 271 -10.47 -3.07 -5.89
N ALA A 272 -9.47 -3.04 -5.01
CA ALA A 272 -9.02 -4.18 -4.22
C ALA A 272 -10.16 -4.80 -3.38
N PRO A 273 -10.02 -6.05 -2.88
CA PRO A 273 -11.03 -6.72 -2.07
C PRO A 273 -11.38 -6.02 -0.77
N ALA A 274 -10.39 -5.41 -0.15
CA ALA A 274 -10.52 -4.49 0.97
C ALA A 274 -9.44 -3.42 0.84
N PHE A 275 -9.66 -2.24 1.42
CA PHE A 275 -8.66 -1.20 1.53
C PHE A 275 -9.00 -0.24 2.67
N TYR A 276 -7.98 0.41 3.18
CA TYR A 276 -8.09 1.47 4.16
C TYR A 276 -7.77 2.82 3.50
N ILE A 277 -8.60 3.83 3.74
CA ILE A 277 -8.25 5.21 3.42
C ILE A 277 -7.84 5.90 4.71
N THR A 278 -6.65 6.49 4.71
CA THR A 278 -6.12 7.20 5.88
C THR A 278 -7.11 8.26 6.35
N ALA A 279 -7.48 8.19 7.62
CA ALA A 279 -8.40 9.11 8.24
C ALA A 279 -7.89 10.57 8.16
N GLN A 280 -8.81 11.50 8.17
CA GLN A 280 -8.48 12.93 8.18
C GLN A 280 -7.72 13.30 9.46
N LEU A 281 -6.81 14.28 9.37
CA LEU A 281 -5.96 14.69 10.49
C LEU A 281 -6.72 15.26 11.70
N ASP A 282 -7.92 15.73 11.47
CA ASP A 282 -8.81 16.30 12.48
C ASP A 282 -9.95 15.37 12.89
N SER A 283 -10.06 14.18 12.25
CA SER A 283 -11.13 13.20 12.45
C SER A 283 -10.63 11.75 12.52
N TYR A 284 -9.39 11.52 12.97
CA TYR A 284 -8.80 10.18 13.06
C TYR A 284 -9.47 9.23 14.09
N GLU A 285 -10.43 9.73 14.85
CA GLU A 285 -11.27 8.94 15.76
C GLU A 285 -12.32 8.11 15.00
N GLU A 286 -12.66 8.52 13.78
CA GLU A 286 -13.63 7.90 12.88
C GLU A 286 -12.90 7.21 11.75
N SER A 287 -12.55 5.94 11.97
CA SER A 287 -11.84 5.13 10.98
C SER A 287 -12.76 4.11 10.35
N CYS A 288 -12.67 3.94 9.03
CA CYS A 288 -13.44 2.96 8.29
C CYS A 288 -12.55 2.07 7.42
N ILE A 289 -12.99 0.82 7.27
CA ILE A 289 -12.43 -0.11 6.29
C ILE A 289 -13.44 -0.26 5.14
N TYR A 290 -12.93 -0.20 3.93
CA TYR A 290 -13.72 -0.36 2.72
C TYR A 290 -13.65 -1.79 2.23
N ILE A 291 -14.81 -2.38 1.95
CA ILE A 291 -14.97 -3.78 1.55
C ILE A 291 -15.54 -3.85 0.14
N ASN A 292 -14.82 -4.52 -0.74
CA ASN A 292 -15.26 -4.88 -2.07
C ASN A 292 -15.72 -6.34 -2.12
N ASN A 293 -17.01 -6.57 -1.91
CA ASN A 293 -17.60 -7.91 -1.87
C ASN A 293 -17.89 -8.51 -3.27
N ALA A 294 -17.32 -7.98 -4.34
CA ALA A 294 -17.49 -8.53 -5.70
C ALA A 294 -16.51 -9.66 -6.02
N SER A 295 -15.42 -9.76 -5.29
CA SER A 295 -14.35 -10.71 -5.56
C SER A 295 -14.60 -12.06 -4.90
N SER A 296 -14.33 -13.13 -5.64
CA SER A 296 -14.31 -14.51 -5.12
C SER A 296 -12.90 -14.88 -4.70
N TYR A 297 -12.42 -14.30 -3.60
CA TYR A 297 -11.15 -14.72 -3.00
C TYR A 297 -11.36 -15.92 -2.07
N PRO A 298 -10.36 -16.80 -1.89
CA PRO A 298 -10.34 -17.75 -0.80
C PRO A 298 -10.57 -17.03 0.54
N GLU A 299 -11.41 -17.57 1.41
CA GLU A 299 -11.77 -16.90 2.67
C GLU A 299 -10.56 -16.56 3.52
N ILE A 300 -9.50 -17.39 3.51
CA ILE A 300 -8.29 -17.14 4.26
C ILE A 300 -7.51 -15.92 3.73
N GLU A 301 -7.39 -15.79 2.42
CA GLU A 301 -6.74 -14.62 1.80
C GLU A 301 -7.53 -13.34 2.09
N TYR A 302 -8.85 -13.44 2.05
CA TYR A 302 -9.73 -12.32 2.38
C TYR A 302 -9.62 -11.92 3.85
N PHE A 303 -9.53 -12.90 4.76
CA PHE A 303 -9.33 -12.65 6.20
C PHE A 303 -7.99 -11.96 6.47
N THR A 304 -6.91 -12.40 5.84
CA THR A 304 -5.60 -11.78 6.00
C THR A 304 -5.52 -10.39 5.36
N THR A 305 -6.21 -10.17 4.22
CA THR A 305 -6.36 -8.83 3.63
C THR A 305 -7.13 -7.89 4.59
N ILE A 306 -8.20 -8.34 5.24
CA ILE A 306 -8.90 -7.56 6.27
C ILE A 306 -7.98 -7.28 7.46
N ALA A 307 -7.09 -8.20 7.82
CA ALA A 307 -6.11 -7.95 8.87
C ALA A 307 -5.07 -6.90 8.45
N HIS A 308 -4.59 -6.96 7.22
CA HIS A 308 -3.68 -5.98 6.61
C HIS A 308 -4.27 -4.57 6.60
N GLU A 309 -5.49 -4.42 6.11
CA GLU A 309 -6.16 -3.13 5.98
C GLU A 309 -6.75 -2.60 7.29
N GLY A 310 -7.21 -3.51 8.15
CA GLY A 310 -7.97 -3.20 9.36
C GLY A 310 -7.21 -3.43 10.67
N TYR A 311 -7.47 -4.60 11.29
CA TYR A 311 -6.94 -4.98 12.60
C TYR A 311 -6.07 -6.25 12.51
N PRO A 312 -4.77 -6.15 12.91
CA PRO A 312 -4.06 -4.99 13.49
C PRO A 312 -3.23 -4.18 12.48
N GLY A 313 -3.64 -4.11 11.19
CA GLY A 313 -2.93 -3.47 10.09
C GLY A 313 -3.07 -1.95 10.03
N HIS A 314 -3.26 -1.41 8.81
CA HIS A 314 -3.20 0.03 8.51
C HIS A 314 -4.13 0.89 9.36
N LEU A 315 -5.42 0.52 9.46
CA LEU A 315 -6.39 1.26 10.26
C LEU A 315 -5.97 1.32 11.73
N TYR A 316 -5.61 0.16 12.31
CA TYR A 316 -5.18 0.10 13.70
C TYR A 316 -3.87 0.84 13.93
N GLN A 317 -2.88 0.70 13.04
CA GLN A 317 -1.60 1.41 13.09
C GLN A 317 -1.83 2.94 13.13
N THR A 318 -2.61 3.46 12.20
CA THR A 318 -2.91 4.89 12.10
C THR A 318 -3.63 5.39 13.34
N MET A 319 -4.70 4.73 13.74
CA MET A 319 -5.50 5.08 14.92
C MET A 319 -4.65 5.11 16.20
N MET A 320 -3.79 4.10 16.41
CA MET A 320 -2.94 4.03 17.59
C MET A 320 -1.86 5.09 17.58
N THR A 321 -1.20 5.30 16.45
CA THR A 321 -0.14 6.31 16.30
C THR A 321 -0.66 7.71 16.60
N TYR A 322 -1.79 8.10 16.02
CA TYR A 322 -2.40 9.41 16.31
C TYR A 322 -2.92 9.51 17.75
N GLY A 323 -3.54 8.45 18.24
CA GLY A 323 -4.07 8.38 19.62
C GLY A 323 -2.98 8.51 20.70
N TYR A 324 -1.74 8.14 20.40
CA TYR A 324 -0.58 8.36 21.26
C TYR A 324 0.01 9.78 21.20
N GLY A 325 -0.55 10.67 20.40
CA GLY A 325 -0.13 12.06 20.28
C GLY A 325 1.00 12.26 19.28
N PHE A 326 0.87 11.64 18.14
CA PHE A 326 1.74 11.83 16.97
C PHE A 326 1.82 13.31 16.57
N ASP A 327 3.02 13.80 16.27
CA ASP A 327 3.20 15.19 15.83
C ASP A 327 2.64 15.36 14.41
N PRO A 328 1.66 16.27 14.19
CA PRO A 328 1.01 16.43 12.89
C PRO A 328 1.96 16.68 11.71
N VAL A 329 3.15 17.25 11.93
CA VAL A 329 4.13 17.44 10.85
C VAL A 329 4.61 16.10 10.28
N ARG A 330 4.64 15.05 11.09
CA ARG A 330 5.08 13.72 10.66
C ARG A 330 4.08 13.00 9.76
N SER A 331 2.81 13.39 9.80
CA SER A 331 1.78 12.84 8.89
C SER A 331 1.96 13.30 7.44
N LEU A 332 2.84 14.28 7.19
CA LEU A 332 3.21 14.72 5.86
C LEU A 332 4.42 13.96 5.29
N LEU A 333 5.01 13.07 6.09
CA LEU A 333 6.18 12.28 5.72
C LEU A 333 5.74 10.88 5.30
N ASP A 334 6.41 10.34 4.31
CA ASP A 334 6.15 8.99 3.80
C ASP A 334 7.27 8.04 4.23
N PHE A 335 6.89 6.85 4.70
CA PHE A 335 7.78 5.76 5.10
C PHE A 335 7.16 4.42 4.66
N PRO A 336 7.16 4.11 3.35
CA PRO A 336 6.46 2.93 2.82
C PRO A 336 6.89 1.62 3.49
N GLY A 337 8.20 1.45 3.73
CA GLY A 337 8.73 0.25 4.39
C GLY A 337 8.24 0.07 5.83
N PHE A 338 7.95 1.17 6.54
CA PHE A 338 7.32 1.07 7.86
C PHE A 338 5.82 0.76 7.75
N VAL A 339 5.11 1.46 6.86
CA VAL A 339 3.64 1.38 6.77
C VAL A 339 3.23 0.03 6.19
N GLU A 340 3.74 -0.33 5.02
CA GLU A 340 3.46 -1.59 4.34
C GLU A 340 4.11 -2.79 5.04
N GLY A 341 5.33 -2.59 5.56
CA GLY A 341 6.03 -3.61 6.33
C GLY A 341 5.29 -4.00 7.61
N TRP A 342 4.72 -3.01 8.35
CA TRP A 342 3.87 -3.30 9.49
C TRP A 342 2.62 -4.09 9.08
N ALA A 343 1.90 -3.62 8.05
CA ALA A 343 0.68 -4.28 7.60
C ALA A 343 0.96 -5.72 7.12
N THR A 344 2.07 -5.95 6.40
CA THR A 344 2.52 -7.28 5.99
C THR A 344 2.92 -8.13 7.19
N TYR A 345 3.63 -7.58 8.17
CA TYR A 345 4.02 -8.28 9.40
C TYR A 345 2.79 -8.78 10.17
N VAL A 346 1.77 -7.96 10.32
CA VAL A 346 0.56 -8.36 11.04
C VAL A 346 -0.37 -9.23 10.19
N GLU A 347 -0.35 -9.09 8.86
CA GLU A 347 -0.98 -10.03 7.92
C GLU A 347 -0.43 -11.45 8.12
N MET A 348 0.91 -11.60 8.17
CA MET A 348 1.55 -12.89 8.44
C MET A 348 1.20 -13.45 9.82
N MET A 349 1.03 -12.61 10.84
CA MET A 349 0.55 -13.04 12.16
C MET A 349 -0.93 -13.48 12.12
N SER A 350 -1.74 -12.88 11.25
CA SER A 350 -3.19 -13.12 11.23
C SER A 350 -3.58 -14.54 10.82
N TYR A 351 -2.71 -15.28 10.13
CA TYR A 351 -2.93 -16.71 9.88
C TYR A 351 -3.16 -17.50 11.17
N TYR A 352 -2.46 -17.14 12.25
CA TYR A 352 -2.62 -17.76 13.58
C TYR A 352 -3.87 -17.28 14.33
N TYR A 353 -4.52 -16.23 13.83
CA TYR A 353 -5.78 -15.68 14.38
C TYR A 353 -7.02 -16.23 13.67
N ALA A 354 -6.85 -16.95 12.56
CA ALA A 354 -7.94 -17.45 11.72
C ALA A 354 -8.68 -18.67 12.29
N GLY A 355 -8.27 -19.17 13.47
CA GLY A 355 -8.87 -20.35 14.08
C GLY A 355 -8.39 -21.69 13.48
N LEU A 356 -7.30 -21.65 12.72
CA LEU A 356 -6.62 -22.82 12.15
C LEU A 356 -5.74 -23.51 13.22
N SER A 357 -5.30 -24.74 12.94
CA SER A 357 -4.22 -25.35 13.73
C SER A 357 -2.90 -24.57 13.53
N GLU A 358 -1.97 -24.73 14.46
CA GLU A 358 -0.65 -24.07 14.38
C GLU A 358 0.11 -24.49 13.11
N GLU A 359 -0.03 -25.76 12.73
CA GLU A 359 0.61 -26.31 11.52
C GLU A 359 -0.02 -25.79 10.23
N GLU A 360 -1.36 -25.66 10.17
CA GLU A 360 -2.07 -25.07 9.03
C GLU A 360 -1.72 -23.58 8.88
N ALA A 361 -1.78 -22.82 9.96
CA ALA A 361 -1.42 -21.41 9.98
C ALA A 361 0.03 -21.19 9.56
N GLY A 362 0.96 -21.99 10.10
CA GLY A 362 2.38 -21.94 9.75
C GLY A 362 2.64 -22.25 8.28
N LEU A 363 1.99 -23.29 7.72
CA LEU A 363 2.13 -23.62 6.30
C LEU A 363 1.66 -22.47 5.38
N LEU A 364 0.52 -21.88 5.69
CA LEU A 364 -0.04 -20.77 4.91
C LEU A 364 0.84 -19.51 5.01
N GLN A 365 1.25 -19.15 6.21
CA GLN A 365 2.11 -18.00 6.47
C GLN A 365 3.46 -18.11 5.74
N HIS A 366 4.16 -19.24 5.90
CA HIS A 366 5.45 -19.47 5.24
C HIS A 366 5.31 -19.53 3.71
N ASN A 367 4.23 -20.12 3.19
CA ASN A 367 3.96 -20.13 1.76
C ASN A 367 3.72 -18.72 1.21
N GLN A 368 2.97 -17.88 1.93
CA GLN A 368 2.71 -16.49 1.54
C GLN A 368 4.00 -15.67 1.59
N ALA A 369 4.79 -15.79 2.67
CA ALA A 369 6.08 -15.09 2.80
C ALA A 369 7.06 -15.50 1.69
N ALA A 370 7.19 -16.81 1.39
CA ALA A 370 7.99 -17.30 0.28
C ALA A 370 7.51 -16.74 -1.07
N THR A 371 6.18 -16.67 -1.29
CA THR A 371 5.61 -16.12 -2.53
C THR A 371 5.92 -14.63 -2.66
N LEU A 372 5.70 -13.82 -1.62
CA LEU A 372 5.98 -12.39 -1.64
C LEU A 372 7.47 -12.10 -1.86
N SER A 373 8.35 -12.96 -1.33
CA SER A 373 9.80 -12.88 -1.55
C SER A 373 10.22 -13.01 -3.02
N LEU A 374 9.43 -13.75 -3.84
CA LEU A 374 9.70 -13.88 -5.28
C LEU A 374 9.48 -12.55 -6.00
N TYR A 375 8.41 -11.83 -5.64
CA TYR A 375 8.16 -10.48 -6.19
C TYR A 375 9.29 -9.52 -5.81
N ALA A 376 9.71 -9.50 -4.54
CA ALA A 376 10.79 -8.65 -4.05
C ALA A 376 12.14 -8.97 -4.73
N SER A 377 12.47 -10.26 -4.92
CA SER A 377 13.67 -10.65 -5.67
C SER A 377 13.60 -10.27 -7.15
N SER A 378 12.41 -10.38 -7.76
CA SER A 378 12.19 -10.02 -9.16
C SER A 378 12.36 -8.53 -9.40
N ASP A 379 11.96 -7.69 -8.47
CA ASP A 379 12.13 -6.24 -8.53
C ASP A 379 13.62 -5.86 -8.60
N ILE A 380 14.44 -6.37 -7.68
CA ILE A 380 15.90 -6.17 -7.70
C ILE A 380 16.51 -6.79 -8.99
N GLY A 381 16.04 -7.99 -9.36
CA GLY A 381 16.46 -8.68 -10.56
C GLY A 381 16.31 -7.82 -11.83
N ILE A 382 15.12 -7.26 -12.01
CA ILE A 382 14.78 -6.44 -13.18
C ILE A 382 15.49 -5.07 -13.12
N HIS A 383 15.34 -4.35 -12.02
CA HIS A 383 15.74 -2.94 -11.96
C HIS A 383 17.22 -2.72 -11.65
N PHE A 384 17.90 -3.68 -11.02
CA PHE A 384 19.31 -3.56 -10.67
C PHE A 384 20.20 -4.55 -11.43
N PHE A 385 19.87 -5.86 -11.44
CA PHE A 385 20.70 -6.86 -12.13
C PHE A 385 20.47 -6.90 -13.64
N GLY A 386 19.31 -6.43 -14.13
CA GLY A 386 18.95 -6.36 -15.53
C GLY A 386 18.39 -7.66 -16.08
N TRP A 387 17.65 -8.40 -15.25
CA TRP A 387 16.93 -9.60 -15.68
C TRP A 387 15.96 -9.25 -16.81
N ASP A 388 15.96 -10.07 -17.84
CA ASP A 388 14.97 -10.01 -18.91
C ASP A 388 13.81 -11.00 -18.66
N LEU A 389 12.87 -11.11 -19.59
CA LEU A 389 11.71 -12.00 -19.46
C LEU A 389 12.12 -13.48 -19.38
N GLU A 390 13.23 -13.90 -20.03
CA GLU A 390 13.74 -15.27 -19.95
C GLU A 390 14.29 -15.56 -18.55
N ASP A 391 15.04 -14.63 -17.97
CA ASP A 391 15.53 -14.70 -16.59
C ASP A 391 14.35 -14.79 -15.60
N MET A 392 13.30 -13.97 -15.80
CA MET A 392 12.07 -14.02 -14.98
C MET A 392 11.38 -15.38 -15.10
N MET A 393 11.23 -15.92 -16.30
CA MET A 393 10.63 -17.23 -16.50
C MET A 393 11.45 -18.35 -15.83
N ASP A 394 12.77 -18.32 -15.95
CA ASP A 394 13.67 -19.30 -15.35
C ASP A 394 13.62 -19.19 -13.81
N PHE A 395 13.65 -17.99 -13.26
CA PHE A 395 13.56 -17.75 -11.83
C PHE A 395 12.25 -18.31 -11.24
N TRP A 396 11.11 -17.89 -11.76
CA TRP A 396 9.80 -18.32 -11.25
C TRP A 396 9.55 -19.82 -11.47
N SER A 397 10.03 -20.38 -12.59
CA SER A 397 9.92 -21.81 -12.87
C SER A 397 10.75 -22.66 -11.90
N SER A 398 11.86 -22.14 -11.36
CA SER A 398 12.66 -22.84 -10.34
C SER A 398 11.89 -23.07 -9.05
N TYR A 399 10.84 -22.29 -8.80
CA TYR A 399 9.90 -22.42 -7.68
C TYR A 399 8.57 -23.08 -8.05
N GLY A 400 8.48 -23.68 -9.26
CA GLY A 400 7.30 -24.42 -9.70
C GLY A 400 6.21 -23.56 -10.36
N ILE A 401 6.40 -22.26 -10.50
CA ILE A 401 5.46 -21.35 -11.16
C ILE A 401 5.84 -21.23 -12.63
N THR A 402 5.09 -21.91 -13.52
CA THR A 402 5.42 -22.09 -14.94
C THR A 402 4.42 -21.45 -15.92
N ASN A 403 3.43 -20.73 -15.40
CA ASN A 403 2.45 -20.02 -16.22
C ASN A 403 3.08 -18.75 -16.84
N ALA A 404 3.46 -18.83 -18.10
CA ALA A 404 4.14 -17.74 -18.81
C ALA A 404 3.30 -16.44 -18.89
N SER A 405 1.97 -16.52 -18.95
CA SER A 405 1.11 -15.33 -18.95
C SER A 405 1.15 -14.63 -17.60
N ALA A 406 1.03 -15.40 -16.50
CA ALA A 406 1.11 -14.84 -15.16
C ALA A 406 2.48 -14.22 -14.86
N ILE A 407 3.58 -14.88 -15.29
CA ILE A 407 4.93 -14.33 -15.11
C ILE A 407 5.09 -13.02 -15.89
N LYS A 408 4.53 -12.94 -17.12
CA LYS A 408 4.56 -11.71 -17.90
C LYS A 408 3.78 -10.59 -17.20
N GLU A 409 2.59 -10.85 -16.70
CA GLU A 409 1.79 -9.88 -15.94
C GLU A 409 2.52 -9.38 -14.68
N ILE A 410 3.15 -10.29 -13.94
CA ILE A 410 4.01 -9.94 -12.78
C ILE A 410 5.16 -9.03 -13.22
N THR A 411 5.83 -9.35 -14.35
CA THR A 411 6.92 -8.56 -14.87
C THR A 411 6.46 -7.13 -15.24
N GLU A 412 5.30 -6.99 -15.88
CA GLU A 412 4.71 -5.70 -16.25
C GLU A 412 4.36 -4.85 -15.02
N ILE A 413 3.80 -5.46 -13.97
CA ILE A 413 3.50 -4.78 -12.70
C ILE A 413 4.79 -4.25 -12.06
N ILE A 414 5.84 -5.07 -12.00
CA ILE A 414 7.14 -4.68 -11.41
C ILE A 414 7.77 -3.56 -12.23
N LEU A 415 7.78 -3.67 -13.56
CA LEU A 415 8.32 -2.64 -14.45
C LEU A 415 7.63 -1.28 -14.27
N SER A 416 6.32 -1.29 -13.97
CA SER A 416 5.53 -0.08 -13.82
C SER A 416 5.61 0.55 -12.44
N ASN A 417 6.08 -0.19 -11.42
CA ASN A 417 6.12 0.29 -10.03
C ASN A 417 7.36 -0.24 -9.28
N PRO A 418 8.57 0.26 -9.63
CA PRO A 418 9.82 -0.17 -9.00
C PRO A 418 9.83 0.05 -7.49
N GLY A 419 10.33 -0.94 -6.74
CA GLY A 419 10.47 -0.87 -5.30
C GLY A 419 9.20 -1.21 -4.49
N ASN A 420 8.04 -1.28 -5.14
CA ASN A 420 6.77 -1.49 -4.45
C ASN A 420 6.77 -2.74 -3.56
N TYR A 421 7.06 -3.92 -4.11
CA TYR A 421 7.06 -5.16 -3.33
C TYR A 421 8.16 -5.24 -2.27
N LEU A 422 9.18 -4.40 -2.37
CA LEU A 422 10.25 -4.32 -1.38
C LEU A 422 9.80 -3.57 -0.13
N SER A 423 8.93 -2.56 -0.25
CA SER A 423 8.33 -1.92 0.93
C SER A 423 7.56 -2.92 1.78
N TYR A 424 6.81 -3.83 1.16
CA TYR A 424 6.07 -4.90 1.84
C TYR A 424 7.02 -5.93 2.46
N TYR A 425 7.85 -6.59 1.64
CA TYR A 425 8.59 -7.75 2.08
C TYR A 425 9.82 -7.39 2.93
N VAL A 426 10.63 -6.41 2.50
CA VAL A 426 11.79 -5.97 3.31
C VAL A 426 11.32 -5.28 4.58
N GLY A 427 10.24 -4.48 4.50
CA GLY A 427 9.61 -3.92 5.68
C GLY A 427 9.16 -4.98 6.68
N TYR A 428 8.51 -6.06 6.20
CA TYR A 428 8.16 -7.23 7.01
C TYR A 428 9.40 -7.85 7.66
N LEU A 429 10.45 -8.12 6.89
CA LEU A 429 11.70 -8.69 7.43
C LEU A 429 12.32 -7.80 8.50
N ASN A 430 12.28 -6.48 8.31
CA ASN A 430 12.83 -5.53 9.29
C ASN A 430 12.07 -5.60 10.64
N PHE A 431 10.73 -5.72 10.61
CA PHE A 431 9.95 -5.93 11.83
C PHE A 431 10.24 -7.29 12.48
N MET A 432 10.43 -8.35 11.69
CA MET A 432 10.80 -9.67 12.21
C MET A 432 12.17 -9.66 12.88
N ASP A 433 13.17 -9.01 12.28
CA ASP A 433 14.52 -8.91 12.83
C ASP A 433 14.53 -8.09 14.13
N LEU A 434 13.83 -6.94 14.17
CA LEU A 434 13.66 -6.16 15.40
C LEU A 434 12.99 -6.98 16.49
N ARG A 435 11.92 -7.71 16.17
CA ARG A 435 11.25 -8.59 17.14
C ARG A 435 12.19 -9.65 17.67
N GLN A 436 12.96 -10.34 16.81
CA GLN A 436 13.90 -11.34 17.20
C GLN A 436 15.02 -10.75 18.08
N GLN A 437 15.58 -9.62 17.70
CA GLN A 437 16.59 -8.91 18.48
C GLN A 437 16.11 -8.62 19.92
N PHE A 438 14.89 -8.11 20.06
CA PHE A 438 14.29 -7.83 21.36
C PHE A 438 13.98 -9.09 22.15
N GLN A 439 13.55 -10.17 21.50
CA GLN A 439 13.38 -11.48 22.15
C GLN A 439 14.69 -12.03 22.69
N GLU A 440 15.78 -11.89 21.94
CA GLU A 440 17.12 -12.32 22.38
C GLU A 440 17.65 -11.44 23.53
N GLU A 441 17.43 -10.12 23.48
CA GLU A 441 17.90 -9.18 24.51
C GLU A 441 17.16 -9.35 25.84
N TYR A 442 15.83 -9.49 25.81
CA TYR A 442 14.99 -9.53 27.02
C TYR A 442 14.66 -10.96 27.49
N GLY A 443 14.87 -11.99 26.66
CA GLY A 443 14.64 -13.40 27.01
C GLY A 443 13.24 -13.63 27.59
N ASP A 444 13.16 -14.20 28.81
CA ASP A 444 11.90 -14.51 29.49
C ASP A 444 11.10 -13.25 29.92
N ASP A 445 11.73 -12.10 29.91
CA ASP A 445 11.09 -10.80 30.22
C ASP A 445 10.54 -10.09 28.96
N PHE A 446 10.67 -10.70 27.77
CA PHE A 446 10.13 -10.14 26.55
C PHE A 446 8.60 -10.13 26.56
N SER A 447 8.02 -8.99 26.19
CA SER A 447 6.57 -8.82 26.00
C SER A 447 6.29 -8.36 24.58
N LEU A 448 5.65 -9.22 23.78
CA LEU A 448 5.25 -8.90 22.41
C LEU A 448 4.33 -7.69 22.36
N LYS A 449 3.38 -7.62 23.28
CA LYS A 449 2.46 -6.49 23.42
C LYS A 449 3.17 -5.17 23.70
N ALA A 450 4.15 -5.18 24.60
CA ALA A 450 4.94 -3.99 24.91
C ALA A 450 5.85 -3.57 23.72
N PHE A 451 6.33 -4.54 22.95
CA PHE A 451 7.09 -4.30 21.72
C PHE A 451 6.21 -3.60 20.67
N HIS A 452 5.03 -4.13 20.39
CA HIS A 452 4.08 -3.50 19.47
C HIS A 452 3.63 -2.11 19.96
N GLU A 453 3.39 -1.94 21.27
CA GLU A 453 3.05 -0.63 21.82
C GLU A 453 4.17 0.39 21.62
N ALA A 454 5.43 0.00 21.79
CA ALA A 454 6.57 0.89 21.57
C ALA A 454 6.67 1.34 20.10
N ILE A 455 6.50 0.42 19.14
CA ILE A 455 6.47 0.72 17.71
C ILE A 455 5.34 1.72 17.38
N LEU A 456 4.13 1.45 17.82
CA LEU A 456 2.96 2.29 17.54
C LEU A 456 3.07 3.69 18.19
N ARG A 457 3.74 3.81 19.35
CA ARG A 457 4.05 5.10 19.99
C ARG A 457 5.10 5.91 19.24
N ILE A 458 6.03 5.24 18.59
CA ILE A 458 7.04 5.87 17.74
C ILE A 458 6.38 6.32 16.44
N GLY A 459 5.57 5.47 15.81
CA GLY A 459 4.92 5.71 14.53
C GLY A 459 5.89 5.70 13.35
N PRO A 460 5.42 5.99 12.12
CA PRO A 460 6.22 5.89 10.90
C PRO A 460 7.54 6.67 10.94
N THR A 461 8.64 5.95 10.64
CA THR A 461 10.01 6.44 10.60
C THR A 461 10.92 5.40 9.92
N SER A 462 12.20 5.72 9.65
CA SER A 462 13.19 4.72 9.19
C SER A 462 13.47 3.67 10.26
N PHE A 463 13.92 2.47 9.85
CA PHE A 463 14.18 1.37 10.78
C PHE A 463 15.35 1.64 11.72
N ASP A 464 16.38 2.38 11.29
CA ASP A 464 17.47 2.84 12.15
C ASP A 464 16.97 3.69 13.32
N LEU A 465 16.02 4.58 13.05
CA LEU A 465 15.40 5.41 14.08
C LEU A 465 14.45 4.59 14.95
N LEU A 466 13.72 3.64 14.36
CA LEU A 466 12.86 2.73 15.09
C LEU A 466 13.69 1.92 16.11
N GLU A 467 14.78 1.28 15.69
CA GLU A 467 15.71 0.55 16.56
C GLU A 467 16.25 1.44 17.70
N LYS A 468 16.65 2.67 17.37
CA LYS A 468 17.15 3.64 18.35
C LYS A 468 16.12 4.02 19.40
N TYR A 469 14.85 4.16 19.01
CA TYR A 469 13.81 4.71 19.88
C TYR A 469 12.98 3.66 20.62
N ILE A 470 12.81 2.43 20.11
CA ILE A 470 12.05 1.37 20.78
C ILE A 470 12.49 1.20 22.26
N PRO A 471 13.79 1.14 22.64
CA PRO A 471 14.18 0.98 24.03
C PRO A 471 13.70 2.09 24.98
N LEU A 472 13.37 3.28 24.44
CA LEU A 472 12.88 4.41 25.23
C LEU A 472 11.38 4.36 25.49
N TYR A 473 10.65 3.58 24.68
CA TYR A 473 9.20 3.41 24.78
C TYR A 473 8.80 2.02 25.26
N TYR A 474 9.71 1.03 25.19
CA TYR A 474 9.46 -0.34 25.61
C TYR A 474 9.33 -0.45 27.12
N SER A 475 8.23 -1.04 27.60
CA SER A 475 7.99 -1.30 29.02
C SER A 475 7.31 -2.65 29.21
N PRO A 476 8.05 -3.71 29.57
CA PRO A 476 7.52 -5.08 29.69
C PRO A 476 6.49 -5.27 30.79
N GLN A 477 6.20 -4.25 31.61
CA GLN A 477 5.26 -4.33 32.74
C GLN A 477 3.85 -3.76 32.41
N THR A 478 3.62 -3.36 31.18
CA THR A 478 2.32 -2.90 30.72
C THR A 478 1.58 -3.98 29.97
#